data_1e093432c057e67c3977b2aa7c19b5b6
#
_entry.id   1e093432c057e67c3977b2aa7c19b5b6
#
_cell.length_a   1.000
_cell.length_b   1.000
_cell.length_c   1.000
_cell.angle_alpha   90.00
_cell.angle_beta   90.00
_cell.angle_gamma   90.00
#
_symmetry.space_group_name_H-M   'P 1'
#
loop_
_entity.id
_entity.type
_entity.pdbx_description
1 polymer ?
#
loop_
_entity_poly.entity_id
_entity_poly.type
_entity_poly.pdbx_seq_one_letter_code
_entity_poly.pdbx_strand_id
1 'polypeptide(L)'
;DNMLTFLDSKIVNEMNGRFFYASLQDFIDNKASRYAREVPLSNPAVQQSLLDFSLFGQVDFQPFKNVSAMAGLRYDATVFFKQGDANATTENKLGIKTTNSLADFNNIQPRIQLTWDVQGRQKDLIKFGGGIFSAQPVSYLQLNNIQNSGTIVGSIDVSGAAVPKADFVSYRNDPATTPGIKPGESFISTINAVSDDFQVPSIFKLNLSYNRFFNSRFRAGVNLLWSKTINNYVYYDRNIVDQPYFTLSNEGNRGVFVPANTIPANGSTDWTKGRKATDVGRVLELESSGQLDQMAVVFDASMRLGTDGYFTVSYTRNDTKDNTSFDCCVANTSTFRAVADDPRDRTVASSDFQFSDKLVVSAASPTVKGFQLGAVFNGVGGTRYSFLVGGNKSINGDFVLTNDLAFVFDPNNSAVPETVRNGIKGLLENPDVTQSVKDYITKSVGKVAERNGGVNPFYYTLDLRLTKDITLYKNHKLGFSADCFNFMNLLDKTKGVSYNHGNVNLLTMTTFDQNTKNYNYNVEAGAGRKLSTAGGNPWRIQLGLRYSF
;
A
#
# COMPACT_ATOMS: atom_id res chain seq x y z
N ASP A 1 9.14 -12.88 -26.87
CA ASP A 1 7.99 -12.02 -27.18
C ASP A 1 8.46 -10.56 -27.22
N ASN A 2 8.04 -9.83 -28.24
CA ASN A 2 8.35 -8.41 -28.37
C ASN A 2 7.03 -7.65 -28.51
N MET A 3 6.89 -6.56 -27.75
CA MET A 3 5.67 -5.76 -27.76
C MET A 3 6.03 -4.28 -27.90
N LEU A 4 5.46 -3.61 -28.89
CA LEU A 4 5.52 -2.16 -29.04
C LEU A 4 4.22 -1.56 -28.51
N THR A 5 4.33 -0.71 -27.52
CA THR A 5 3.18 -0.06 -26.88
C THR A 5 3.24 1.45 -27.11
N PHE A 6 2.09 2.02 -27.46
CA PHE A 6 1.90 3.46 -27.61
C PHE A 6 1.00 3.95 -26.47
N LEU A 7 1.46 4.94 -25.73
CA LEU A 7 0.73 5.56 -24.64
C LEU A 7 0.50 7.04 -24.98
N ASP A 8 -0.71 7.49 -24.80
CA ASP A 8 -1.09 8.91 -24.89
C ASP A 8 -1.79 9.28 -23.58
N SER A 9 -1.22 10.24 -22.87
CA SER A 9 -1.75 10.67 -21.58
C SER A 9 -1.85 12.19 -21.55
N LYS A 10 -3.03 12.65 -21.15
CA LYS A 10 -3.28 14.06 -20.88
C LYS A 10 -3.92 14.18 -19.50
N ILE A 11 -3.11 14.01 -18.47
CA ILE A 11 -3.56 14.07 -17.08
C ILE A 11 -3.02 15.36 -16.46
N VAL A 12 -3.92 16.21 -15.99
CA VAL A 12 -3.62 17.35 -15.13
C VAL A 12 -4.49 17.19 -13.90
N ASN A 13 -3.85 16.84 -12.79
CA ASN A 13 -4.58 16.60 -11.55
C ASN A 13 -5.01 17.92 -10.92
N GLU A 14 -6.15 17.91 -10.27
CA GLU A 14 -6.68 19.06 -9.56
C GLU A 14 -6.61 20.38 -10.39
N MET A 15 -6.84 20.31 -11.68
CA MET A 15 -6.73 21.46 -12.61
C MET A 15 -7.56 22.68 -12.16
N ASN A 16 -8.69 22.44 -11.50
CA ASN A 16 -9.56 23.49 -10.96
C ASN A 16 -9.22 23.90 -9.51
N GLY A 17 -8.13 23.36 -8.95
CA GLY A 17 -7.75 23.54 -7.56
C GLY A 17 -8.55 22.66 -6.60
N ARG A 18 -7.88 22.10 -5.60
CA ARG A 18 -8.45 21.25 -4.57
C ARG A 18 -8.04 21.73 -3.19
N PHE A 19 -9.03 22.03 -2.36
CA PHE A 19 -8.83 22.39 -0.96
C PHE A 19 -9.11 21.18 -0.07
N PHE A 20 -8.25 20.95 0.91
CA PHE A 20 -8.38 19.89 1.88
C PHE A 20 -8.67 20.49 3.25
N TYR A 21 -9.60 19.86 3.98
CA TYR A 21 -10.02 20.28 5.31
C TYR A 21 -9.84 19.10 6.29
N ALA A 22 -9.34 19.37 7.49
CA ALA A 22 -9.12 18.35 8.49
C ALA A 22 -10.42 17.87 9.15
N SER A 23 -11.45 18.72 9.16
CA SER A 23 -12.75 18.43 9.76
C SER A 23 -13.89 19.14 9.01
N LEU A 24 -15.12 18.71 9.25
CA LEU A 24 -16.31 19.41 8.75
C LEU A 24 -16.40 20.83 9.31
N GLN A 25 -15.98 21.04 10.56
CA GLN A 25 -15.96 22.37 11.16
C GLN A 25 -14.98 23.30 10.45
N ASP A 26 -13.77 22.80 10.10
CA ASP A 26 -12.80 23.59 9.33
C ASP A 26 -13.33 23.96 7.94
N PHE A 27 -14.11 23.08 7.32
CA PHE A 27 -14.79 23.39 6.05
C PHE A 27 -15.82 24.51 6.24
N ILE A 28 -16.64 24.44 7.28
CA ILE A 28 -17.63 25.49 7.62
C ILE A 28 -16.94 26.83 7.90
N ASP A 29 -15.84 26.81 8.63
CA ASP A 29 -15.03 27.96 9.01
C ASP A 29 -14.12 28.47 7.86
N ASN A 30 -14.10 27.78 6.72
CA ASN A 30 -13.21 28.04 5.56
C ASN A 30 -11.73 28.06 5.93
N LYS A 31 -11.30 27.08 6.74
CA LYS A 31 -9.92 26.89 7.21
C LYS A 31 -9.31 25.67 6.53
N ALA A 32 -8.97 25.79 5.26
CA ALA A 32 -8.31 24.72 4.54
C ALA A 32 -6.90 24.47 5.09
N SER A 33 -6.51 23.21 5.21
CA SER A 33 -5.19 22.78 5.70
C SER A 33 -4.16 22.60 4.60
N ARG A 34 -4.64 22.35 3.36
CA ARG A 34 -3.81 22.13 2.17
C ARG A 34 -4.55 22.60 0.93
N TYR A 35 -3.81 23.10 -0.06
CA TYR A 35 -4.29 23.41 -1.39
C TYR A 35 -3.38 22.77 -2.43
N ALA A 36 -3.94 22.05 -3.39
CA ALA A 36 -3.23 21.43 -4.50
C ALA A 36 -3.84 21.84 -5.84
N ARG A 37 -2.99 22.11 -6.83
CA ARG A 37 -3.39 22.38 -8.21
C ARG A 37 -2.24 22.08 -9.16
N GLU A 38 -2.53 21.43 -10.27
CA GLU A 38 -1.63 21.33 -11.41
C GLU A 38 -2.02 22.35 -12.48
N VAL A 39 -1.05 23.12 -12.94
CA VAL A 39 -1.23 24.17 -13.95
C VAL A 39 -0.42 23.81 -15.18
N PRO A 40 -1.04 23.65 -16.36
CA PRO A 40 -0.31 23.45 -17.60
C PRO A 40 0.59 24.66 -17.90
N LEU A 41 1.89 24.44 -18.07
CA LEU A 41 2.88 25.43 -18.50
C LEU A 41 3.08 25.38 -20.02
N SER A 42 2.81 24.21 -20.59
CA SER A 42 2.81 23.93 -22.03
C SER A 42 1.70 22.95 -22.37
N ASN A 43 1.70 22.34 -23.56
CA ASN A 43 0.75 21.28 -23.88
C ASN A 43 0.95 20.08 -22.93
N PRO A 44 -0.02 19.77 -22.06
CA PRO A 44 0.13 18.71 -21.05
C PRO A 44 -0.03 17.29 -21.62
N ALA A 45 -0.26 17.15 -22.92
CA ALA A 45 -0.32 15.84 -23.56
C ALA A 45 1.08 15.22 -23.66
N VAL A 46 1.27 14.08 -23.00
CA VAL A 46 2.51 13.32 -23.04
C VAL A 46 2.26 12.04 -23.83
N GLN A 47 2.97 11.90 -24.93
CA GLN A 47 2.98 10.69 -25.75
C GLN A 47 4.26 9.91 -25.48
N GLN A 48 4.14 8.64 -25.23
CA GLN A 48 5.24 7.73 -24.96
C GLN A 48 5.09 6.47 -25.80
N SER A 49 6.15 6.09 -26.49
CA SER A 49 6.29 4.76 -27.06
C SER A 49 7.31 3.97 -26.23
N LEU A 50 7.02 2.72 -26.01
CA LEU A 50 7.94 1.80 -25.34
C LEU A 50 8.02 0.47 -26.09
N LEU A 51 9.19 -0.14 -26.05
CA LEU A 51 9.44 -1.46 -26.62
C LEU A 51 9.84 -2.40 -25.49
N ASP A 52 9.00 -3.41 -25.25
CA ASP A 52 9.35 -4.54 -24.40
C ASP A 52 9.98 -5.64 -25.27
N PHE A 53 11.19 -6.02 -24.90
CA PHE A 53 11.94 -7.09 -25.54
C PHE A 53 12.18 -8.22 -24.56
N SER A 54 11.93 -9.46 -24.98
CA SER A 54 12.27 -10.62 -24.17
C SER A 54 12.81 -11.78 -25.00
N LEU A 55 13.84 -12.45 -24.44
CA LEU A 55 14.42 -13.66 -24.97
C LEU A 55 14.45 -14.72 -23.88
N PHE A 56 14.06 -15.95 -24.19
CA PHE A 56 14.14 -17.04 -23.23
C PHE A 56 14.51 -18.37 -23.90
N GLY A 57 15.14 -19.23 -23.08
CA GLY A 57 15.41 -20.61 -23.41
C GLY A 57 15.09 -21.51 -22.22
N GLN A 58 14.52 -22.67 -22.49
CA GLN A 58 14.15 -23.65 -21.47
C GLN A 58 14.47 -25.04 -21.94
N VAL A 59 14.88 -25.89 -21.02
CA VAL A 59 15.06 -27.31 -21.22
C VAL A 59 14.30 -28.11 -20.15
N ASP A 60 13.54 -29.09 -20.58
CA ASP A 60 12.87 -30.07 -19.74
C ASP A 60 13.59 -31.40 -19.89
N PHE A 61 13.98 -32.02 -18.78
CA PHE A 61 14.74 -33.26 -18.76
C PHE A 61 14.41 -34.11 -17.56
N GLN A 62 14.79 -35.37 -17.63
CA GLN A 62 14.54 -36.36 -16.59
C GLN A 62 15.87 -36.91 -16.06
N PRO A 63 16.48 -36.27 -15.01
CA PRO A 63 17.79 -36.68 -14.50
C PRO A 63 17.76 -38.08 -13.87
N PHE A 64 16.62 -38.50 -13.32
CA PHE A 64 16.43 -39.82 -12.70
C PHE A 64 15.01 -40.34 -13.02
N LYS A 65 14.79 -41.63 -12.91
CA LYS A 65 13.55 -42.33 -13.28
C LYS A 65 12.27 -41.67 -12.73
N ASN A 66 12.31 -41.12 -11.50
CA ASN A 66 11.14 -40.53 -10.83
C ASN A 66 11.29 -39.03 -10.60
N VAL A 67 12.24 -38.40 -11.25
CA VAL A 67 12.51 -36.96 -11.09
C VAL A 67 12.44 -36.29 -12.45
N SER A 68 11.52 -35.35 -12.61
CA SER A 68 11.51 -34.43 -13.73
C SER A 68 12.08 -33.07 -13.34
N ALA A 69 12.86 -32.48 -14.22
CA ALA A 69 13.50 -31.20 -14.01
C ALA A 69 13.27 -30.27 -15.19
N MET A 70 13.16 -28.99 -14.87
CA MET A 70 13.14 -27.91 -15.85
C MET A 70 14.18 -26.87 -15.44
N ALA A 71 14.99 -26.40 -16.38
CA ALA A 71 15.87 -25.27 -16.20
C ALA A 71 15.63 -24.26 -17.33
N GLY A 72 15.59 -22.99 -16.99
CA GLY A 72 15.34 -21.92 -17.95
C GLY A 72 16.13 -20.66 -17.63
N LEU A 73 16.35 -19.89 -18.66
CA LEU A 73 16.95 -18.56 -18.58
C LEU A 73 16.11 -17.62 -19.42
N ARG A 74 15.76 -16.46 -18.84
CA ARG A 74 15.03 -15.39 -19.52
C ARG A 74 15.78 -14.08 -19.37
N TYR A 75 15.75 -13.28 -20.39
CA TYR A 75 16.22 -11.89 -20.38
C TYR A 75 15.07 -10.99 -20.80
N ASP A 76 14.87 -9.90 -20.05
CA ASP A 76 13.87 -8.87 -20.36
C ASP A 76 14.51 -7.49 -20.38
N ALA A 77 14.04 -6.63 -21.30
CA ALA A 77 14.43 -5.23 -21.35
C ALA A 77 13.24 -4.38 -21.82
N THR A 78 13.12 -3.18 -21.27
CA THR A 78 12.14 -2.19 -21.72
C THR A 78 12.86 -0.92 -22.13
N VAL A 79 12.59 -0.46 -23.34
CA VAL A 79 13.11 0.80 -23.91
C VAL A 79 12.01 1.83 -23.93
N PHE A 80 12.26 2.98 -23.33
CA PHE A 80 11.38 4.15 -23.38
C PHE A 80 11.95 5.14 -24.40
N PHE A 81 11.14 5.54 -25.39
CA PHE A 81 11.60 6.42 -26.47
C PHE A 81 11.52 7.91 -26.11
N LYS A 82 10.81 8.27 -25.04
CA LYS A 82 10.74 9.65 -24.55
C LYS A 82 11.15 9.75 -23.11
N GLN A 83 11.87 10.80 -22.79
CA GLN A 83 12.34 11.15 -21.46
C GLN A 83 11.73 12.48 -21.03
N GLY A 84 11.87 12.84 -19.75
CA GLY A 84 11.52 14.17 -19.25
C GLY A 84 12.43 15.25 -19.83
N ASP A 85 11.94 16.47 -19.86
CA ASP A 85 12.76 17.62 -20.23
C ASP A 85 13.77 17.93 -19.12
N ALA A 86 14.94 18.45 -19.50
CA ALA A 86 15.95 18.84 -18.53
C ALA A 86 15.48 20.03 -17.67
N ASN A 87 15.61 19.88 -16.35
CA ASN A 87 15.37 20.95 -15.41
C ASN A 87 16.70 21.47 -14.84
N ALA A 88 17.18 22.58 -15.38
CA ALA A 88 18.47 23.13 -15.00
C ALA A 88 18.55 23.52 -13.52
N THR A 89 17.44 23.89 -12.88
CA THR A 89 17.43 24.27 -11.46
C THR A 89 17.67 23.07 -10.56
N THR A 90 17.01 21.94 -10.82
CA THR A 90 17.23 20.72 -10.03
C THR A 90 18.61 20.12 -10.26
N GLU A 91 19.09 20.14 -11.52
CA GLU A 91 20.40 19.62 -11.84
C GLU A 91 21.53 20.45 -11.20
N ASN A 92 21.49 21.79 -11.35
CA ASN A 92 22.54 22.66 -10.82
C ASN A 92 22.56 22.74 -9.29
N LYS A 93 21.41 22.68 -8.61
CA LYS A 93 21.30 22.88 -7.16
C LYS A 93 21.31 21.59 -6.36
N LEU A 94 20.79 20.51 -6.92
CA LEU A 94 20.60 19.24 -6.21
C LEU A 94 21.32 18.07 -6.87
N GLY A 95 21.89 18.25 -8.07
CA GLY A 95 22.50 17.18 -8.84
C GLY A 95 21.50 16.16 -9.41
N ILE A 96 20.21 16.50 -9.44
CA ILE A 96 19.13 15.58 -9.85
C ILE A 96 18.71 15.87 -11.28
N LYS A 97 18.83 14.84 -12.14
CA LYS A 97 18.42 14.91 -13.54
C LYS A 97 16.97 14.49 -13.73
N THR A 98 16.19 15.27 -14.45
CA THR A 98 14.82 14.95 -14.84
C THR A 98 14.73 14.21 -16.18
N THR A 99 15.86 14.03 -16.87
CA THR A 99 15.96 13.37 -18.17
C THR A 99 16.11 11.86 -18.09
N ASN A 100 16.23 11.29 -16.90
CA ASN A 100 16.36 9.84 -16.74
C ASN A 100 15.04 9.11 -17.03
N SER A 101 15.15 7.84 -17.41
CA SER A 101 13.99 6.99 -17.72
C SER A 101 14.01 5.70 -16.88
N LEU A 102 12.90 5.00 -16.86
CA LEU A 102 12.73 3.69 -16.19
C LEU A 102 13.34 2.54 -17.02
N ALA A 103 14.34 2.81 -17.88
CA ALA A 103 15.00 1.78 -18.67
C ALA A 103 15.94 0.96 -17.79
N ASP A 104 15.90 -0.36 -17.96
CA ASP A 104 16.77 -1.31 -17.27
C ASP A 104 17.10 -2.47 -18.21
N PHE A 105 18.39 -2.79 -18.36
CA PHE A 105 18.90 -3.73 -19.33
C PHE A 105 19.64 -4.92 -18.70
N ASN A 106 19.59 -5.08 -17.37
CA ASN A 106 20.36 -6.14 -16.69
C ASN A 106 19.49 -7.31 -16.20
N ASN A 107 18.26 -7.44 -16.64
CA ASN A 107 17.25 -8.37 -16.12
C ASN A 107 17.46 -9.81 -16.62
N ILE A 108 18.40 -10.51 -16.03
CA ILE A 108 18.67 -11.94 -16.27
C ILE A 108 17.91 -12.77 -15.24
N GLN A 109 17.08 -13.70 -15.68
CA GLN A 109 16.10 -14.42 -14.86
C GLN A 109 16.29 -15.93 -14.98
N PRO A 110 17.23 -16.55 -14.24
CA PRO A 110 17.34 -17.99 -14.16
C PRO A 110 16.17 -18.60 -13.38
N ARG A 111 15.74 -19.78 -13.81
CA ARG A 111 14.64 -20.53 -13.20
C ARG A 111 14.96 -22.01 -13.18
N ILE A 112 14.58 -22.68 -12.10
CA ILE A 112 14.67 -24.12 -11.95
C ILE A 112 13.40 -24.67 -11.32
N GLN A 113 12.97 -25.84 -11.77
CA GLN A 113 11.90 -26.60 -11.13
C GLN A 113 12.28 -28.07 -11.11
N LEU A 114 12.07 -28.73 -9.98
CA LEU A 114 12.21 -30.16 -9.79
C LEU A 114 10.88 -30.75 -9.30
N THR A 115 10.48 -31.87 -9.85
CA THR A 115 9.37 -32.66 -9.35
C THR A 115 9.82 -34.08 -9.11
N TRP A 116 9.74 -34.55 -7.88
CA TRP A 116 10.11 -35.88 -7.47
C TRP A 116 8.89 -36.67 -7.05
N ASP A 117 8.59 -37.74 -7.79
CA ASP A 117 7.64 -38.80 -7.39
C ASP A 117 8.39 -39.83 -6.55
N VAL A 118 8.29 -39.73 -5.22
CA VAL A 118 9.12 -40.46 -4.26
C VAL A 118 9.08 -41.99 -4.48
N GLN A 119 7.92 -42.50 -4.86
CA GLN A 119 7.71 -43.95 -5.03
C GLN A 119 7.44 -44.34 -6.49
N GLY A 120 7.41 -43.38 -7.43
CA GLY A 120 7.07 -43.65 -8.82
C GLY A 120 5.61 -44.09 -9.04
N ARG A 121 4.71 -43.73 -8.11
CA ARG A 121 3.28 -44.13 -8.12
C ARG A 121 2.35 -42.92 -8.06
N GLN A 122 2.91 -41.72 -8.20
CA GLN A 122 2.19 -40.42 -8.12
C GLN A 122 1.40 -40.25 -6.79
N LYS A 123 1.83 -40.93 -5.73
CA LYS A 123 1.21 -40.82 -4.40
C LYS A 123 1.85 -39.74 -3.54
N ASP A 124 3.18 -39.65 -3.59
CA ASP A 124 3.97 -38.72 -2.80
C ASP A 124 4.80 -37.86 -3.76
N LEU A 125 4.41 -36.60 -3.93
CA LEU A 125 5.06 -35.68 -4.85
C LEU A 125 5.72 -34.57 -4.05
N ILE A 126 7.04 -34.44 -4.21
CA ILE A 126 7.82 -33.30 -3.72
C ILE A 126 8.15 -32.41 -4.93
N LYS A 127 7.85 -31.10 -4.81
CA LYS A 127 8.21 -30.12 -5.84
C LYS A 127 9.05 -29.04 -5.22
N PHE A 128 10.13 -28.72 -5.90
CA PHE A 128 10.98 -27.57 -5.61
C PHE A 128 10.98 -26.68 -6.83
N GLY A 129 10.82 -25.37 -6.62
CA GLY A 129 10.94 -24.36 -7.65
C GLY A 129 11.69 -23.16 -7.11
N GLY A 130 12.53 -22.56 -7.94
CA GLY A 130 13.25 -21.35 -7.59
C GLY A 130 13.64 -20.55 -8.81
N GLY A 131 13.81 -19.25 -8.62
CA GLY A 131 14.23 -18.38 -9.71
C GLY A 131 14.22 -16.91 -9.37
N ILE A 132 14.76 -16.13 -10.28
CA ILE A 132 14.69 -14.68 -10.30
C ILE A 132 13.64 -14.25 -11.32
N PHE A 133 12.85 -13.25 -10.94
CA PHE A 133 11.77 -12.69 -11.76
C PHE A 133 11.84 -11.18 -11.70
N SER A 134 12.03 -10.52 -12.83
CA SER A 134 12.00 -9.05 -12.90
C SER A 134 10.59 -8.56 -13.21
N ALA A 135 10.21 -7.46 -12.61
CA ALA A 135 8.98 -6.76 -12.95
C ALA A 135 9.15 -5.98 -14.26
N GLN A 136 8.07 -5.77 -14.99
CA GLN A 136 8.07 -4.75 -16.04
C GLN A 136 7.99 -3.36 -15.38
N PRO A 137 8.71 -2.34 -15.92
CA PRO A 137 8.56 -0.99 -15.45
C PRO A 137 7.11 -0.51 -15.57
N VAL A 138 6.63 0.18 -14.55
CA VAL A 138 5.28 0.76 -14.57
C VAL A 138 5.30 1.98 -15.49
N SER A 139 4.78 1.84 -16.70
CA SER A 139 4.82 2.87 -17.75
C SER A 139 4.20 4.21 -17.33
N TYR A 140 3.20 4.18 -16.43
CA TYR A 140 2.61 5.39 -15.86
C TYR A 140 3.59 6.20 -15.01
N LEU A 141 4.54 5.56 -14.33
CA LEU A 141 5.61 6.28 -13.60
C LEU A 141 6.47 7.10 -14.55
N GLN A 142 6.81 6.55 -15.72
CA GLN A 142 7.56 7.28 -16.74
C GLN A 142 6.76 8.47 -17.28
N LEU A 143 5.46 8.29 -17.58
CA LEU A 143 4.60 9.39 -17.99
C LEU A 143 4.52 10.48 -16.92
N ASN A 144 4.40 10.09 -15.64
CA ASN A 144 4.32 11.01 -14.51
C ASN A 144 5.64 11.78 -14.32
N ASN A 145 6.79 11.14 -14.52
CA ASN A 145 8.09 11.80 -14.48
C ASN A 145 8.27 12.81 -15.63
N ILE A 146 7.88 12.45 -16.85
CA ILE A 146 7.92 13.35 -18.00
C ILE A 146 7.04 14.59 -17.73
N GLN A 147 5.81 14.37 -17.31
CA GLN A 147 4.82 15.42 -17.08
C GLN A 147 5.24 16.38 -15.97
N ASN A 148 5.82 15.85 -14.89
CA ASN A 148 6.23 16.60 -13.72
C ASN A 148 7.74 16.90 -13.69
N SER A 149 8.39 17.02 -14.84
CA SER A 149 9.78 17.50 -14.95
C SER A 149 9.96 18.99 -14.59
N GLY A 150 8.82 19.71 -14.42
CA GLY A 150 8.79 21.14 -14.11
C GLY A 150 8.72 22.05 -15.35
N THR A 151 8.59 21.48 -16.56
CA THR A 151 8.51 22.21 -17.84
C THR A 151 7.14 22.08 -18.49
N ILE A 152 6.42 20.99 -18.25
CA ILE A 152 5.11 20.69 -18.87
C ILE A 152 3.97 21.09 -17.94
N VAL A 153 4.05 20.70 -16.67
CA VAL A 153 3.06 21.02 -15.64
C VAL A 153 3.76 21.63 -14.44
N GLY A 154 3.24 22.76 -13.97
CA GLY A 154 3.59 23.30 -12.65
C GLY A 154 2.68 22.74 -11.59
N SER A 155 3.23 22.06 -10.61
CA SER A 155 2.47 21.50 -9.48
C SER A 155 2.56 22.43 -8.28
N ILE A 156 1.42 23.03 -7.92
CA ILE A 156 1.27 23.80 -6.69
C ILE A 156 0.72 22.84 -5.64
N ASP A 157 1.43 22.71 -4.54
CA ASP A 157 0.97 21.95 -3.39
C ASP A 157 1.49 22.64 -2.13
N VAL A 158 0.58 23.28 -1.43
CA VAL A 158 0.89 24.11 -0.26
C VAL A 158 0.06 23.70 0.93
N SER A 159 0.66 23.78 2.11
CA SER A 159 0.02 23.43 3.39
C SER A 159 0.29 24.49 4.44
N GLY A 160 -0.49 24.47 5.51
CA GLY A 160 -0.36 25.40 6.63
C GLY A 160 -0.66 26.85 6.25
N ALA A 161 0.20 27.80 6.65
CA ALA A 161 -0.04 29.22 6.46
C ALA A 161 0.00 29.70 4.98
N ALA A 162 0.57 28.87 4.08
CA ALA A 162 0.65 29.19 2.65
C ALA A 162 -0.63 28.84 1.88
N VAL A 163 -1.63 28.22 2.52
CA VAL A 163 -2.87 27.83 1.88
C VAL A 163 -3.72 29.07 1.58
N PRO A 164 -4.12 29.30 0.33
CA PRO A 164 -4.98 30.43 0.00
C PRO A 164 -6.38 30.26 0.59
N LYS A 165 -7.05 31.38 0.89
CA LYS A 165 -8.45 31.34 1.30
C LYS A 165 -9.32 30.83 0.15
N ALA A 166 -10.17 29.84 0.41
CA ALA A 166 -11.05 29.32 -0.61
C ALA A 166 -12.22 30.31 -0.90
N ASP A 167 -12.44 30.59 -2.18
CA ASP A 167 -13.58 31.36 -2.68
C ASP A 167 -14.24 30.58 -3.83
N PHE A 168 -15.02 29.58 -3.46
CA PHE A 168 -15.67 28.69 -4.42
C PHE A 168 -16.69 29.40 -5.34
N VAL A 169 -17.25 30.53 -4.91
CA VAL A 169 -18.21 31.30 -5.72
C VAL A 169 -17.47 31.98 -6.86
N SER A 170 -16.38 32.68 -6.56
CA SER A 170 -15.55 33.33 -7.58
C SER A 170 -14.95 32.33 -8.55
N TYR A 171 -14.39 31.19 -8.03
CA TYR A 171 -13.77 30.16 -8.87
C TYR A 171 -14.77 29.49 -9.82
N ARG A 172 -16.02 29.28 -9.38
CA ARG A 172 -17.08 28.73 -10.23
C ARG A 172 -17.49 29.72 -11.33
N ASN A 173 -17.60 31.00 -10.99
CA ASN A 173 -18.06 32.03 -11.93
C ASN A 173 -16.98 32.42 -12.92
N ASP A 174 -15.73 32.44 -12.46
CA ASP A 174 -14.54 32.70 -13.30
C ASP A 174 -13.39 31.80 -12.86
N PRO A 175 -13.15 30.66 -13.53
CA PRO A 175 -12.07 29.73 -13.20
C PRO A 175 -10.66 30.33 -13.25
N ALA A 176 -10.46 31.44 -13.93
CA ALA A 176 -9.18 32.14 -13.96
C ALA A 176 -8.80 32.79 -12.61
N THR A 177 -9.77 32.98 -11.71
CA THR A 177 -9.53 33.50 -10.36
C THR A 177 -9.02 32.41 -9.40
N THR A 178 -9.06 31.14 -9.79
CA THR A 178 -8.53 30.03 -8.96
C THR A 178 -7.04 30.24 -8.71
N PRO A 179 -6.56 30.17 -7.44
CA PRO A 179 -5.15 30.36 -7.14
C PRO A 179 -4.26 29.43 -7.97
N GLY A 180 -3.27 29.99 -8.61
CA GLY A 180 -2.44 29.30 -9.58
C GLY A 180 -1.15 30.05 -9.87
N ILE A 181 -0.50 29.67 -10.96
CA ILE A 181 0.69 30.34 -11.48
C ILE A 181 0.22 31.39 -12.47
N LYS A 182 0.58 32.63 -12.24
CA LYS A 182 0.35 33.72 -13.20
C LYS A 182 1.54 33.84 -14.15
N PRO A 183 1.31 34.26 -15.40
CA PRO A 183 2.40 34.54 -16.33
C PRO A 183 3.44 35.47 -15.72
N GLY A 184 4.72 35.08 -15.74
CA GLY A 184 5.83 35.86 -15.18
C GLY A 184 6.03 35.76 -13.66
N GLU A 185 5.18 35.05 -12.93
CA GLU A 185 5.40 34.74 -11.51
C GLU A 185 6.31 33.51 -11.33
N SER A 186 7.24 33.61 -10.39
CA SER A 186 8.01 32.49 -9.92
C SER A 186 7.13 31.57 -9.04
N PHE A 187 7.18 30.28 -9.24
CA PHE A 187 6.43 29.32 -8.43
C PHE A 187 7.31 28.16 -7.99
N ILE A 188 6.97 27.57 -6.85
CA ILE A 188 7.63 26.41 -6.30
C ILE A 188 6.85 25.17 -6.77
N SER A 189 7.42 24.43 -7.73
CA SER A 189 6.81 23.21 -8.26
C SER A 189 7.39 21.98 -7.61
N THR A 190 6.54 20.97 -7.41
CA THR A 190 6.99 19.59 -7.15
C THR A 190 7.49 18.98 -8.44
N ILE A 191 8.69 18.40 -8.41
CA ILE A 191 9.36 17.82 -9.56
C ILE A 191 9.55 16.32 -9.31
N ASN A 192 9.32 15.52 -10.32
CA ASN A 192 9.59 14.09 -10.30
C ASN A 192 10.85 13.78 -11.12
N ALA A 193 11.65 12.85 -10.62
CA ALA A 193 12.86 12.38 -11.27
C ALA A 193 13.05 10.87 -11.08
N VAL A 194 13.96 10.30 -11.83
CA VAL A 194 14.42 8.90 -11.71
C VAL A 194 15.91 8.92 -11.42
N SER A 195 16.35 8.09 -10.50
CA SER A 195 17.77 7.91 -10.16
C SER A 195 18.58 7.47 -11.38
N ASP A 196 19.86 7.91 -11.43
CA ASP A 196 20.83 7.44 -12.44
C ASP A 196 21.03 5.91 -12.37
N ASP A 197 20.90 5.31 -11.17
CA ASP A 197 21.11 3.89 -10.89
C ASP A 197 19.80 3.08 -10.87
N PHE A 198 18.77 3.56 -11.53
CA PHE A 198 17.46 2.91 -11.52
C PHE A 198 17.53 1.48 -12.05
N GLN A 199 16.89 0.55 -11.32
CA GLN A 199 16.67 -0.83 -11.71
C GLN A 199 15.22 -1.22 -11.44
N VAL A 200 14.67 -2.08 -12.28
CA VAL A 200 13.33 -2.62 -12.02
C VAL A 200 13.33 -3.59 -10.84
N PRO A 201 12.23 -3.69 -10.09
CA PRO A 201 12.11 -4.66 -9.00
C PRO A 201 12.39 -6.07 -9.49
N SER A 202 13.33 -6.74 -8.82
CA SER A 202 13.65 -8.14 -9.04
C SER A 202 13.27 -8.98 -7.84
N ILE A 203 12.61 -10.12 -8.08
CA ILE A 203 12.06 -10.98 -7.04
C ILE A 203 12.74 -12.33 -7.11
N PHE A 204 13.49 -12.68 -6.07
CA PHE A 204 13.93 -14.04 -5.85
C PHE A 204 12.81 -14.83 -5.19
N LYS A 205 12.41 -15.95 -5.77
CA LYS A 205 11.34 -16.82 -5.25
C LYS A 205 11.84 -18.24 -5.06
N LEU A 206 11.47 -18.83 -3.93
CA LEU A 206 11.61 -20.26 -3.66
C LEU A 206 10.26 -20.85 -3.26
N ASN A 207 10.00 -22.04 -3.75
CA ASN A 207 8.83 -22.84 -3.40
C ASN A 207 9.27 -24.26 -3.13
N LEU A 208 8.82 -24.83 -1.99
CA LEU A 208 8.96 -26.25 -1.69
C LEU A 208 7.57 -26.77 -1.32
N SER A 209 7.10 -27.78 -2.04
CA SER A 209 5.81 -28.39 -1.74
C SER A 209 5.91 -29.90 -1.60
N TYR A 210 5.12 -30.44 -0.68
CA TYR A 210 4.86 -31.86 -0.55
C TYR A 210 3.37 -32.12 -0.68
N ASN A 211 2.98 -33.02 -1.56
CA ASN A 211 1.60 -33.44 -1.79
C ASN A 211 1.48 -34.95 -1.64
N ARG A 212 0.55 -35.41 -0.82
CA ARG A 212 0.22 -36.81 -0.67
C ARG A 212 -1.20 -37.12 -1.16
N PHE A 213 -1.30 -38.05 -2.07
CA PHE A 213 -2.56 -38.62 -2.55
C PHE A 213 -2.82 -39.93 -1.76
N PHE A 214 -3.68 -39.84 -0.76
CA PHE A 214 -4.03 -41.02 0.07
C PHE A 214 -4.82 -42.05 -0.72
N ASN A 215 -5.69 -41.57 -1.59
CA ASN A 215 -6.46 -42.36 -2.54
C ASN A 215 -6.91 -41.44 -3.72
N SER A 216 -7.73 -41.98 -4.63
CA SER A 216 -8.26 -41.25 -5.79
C SER A 216 -9.19 -40.07 -5.45
N ARG A 217 -9.63 -39.97 -4.18
CA ARG A 217 -10.59 -38.96 -3.72
C ARG A 217 -9.98 -37.94 -2.76
N PHE A 218 -8.94 -38.32 -2.01
CA PHE A 218 -8.39 -37.47 -0.94
C PHE A 218 -6.91 -37.18 -1.15
N ARG A 219 -6.58 -35.86 -1.13
CA ARG A 219 -5.23 -35.31 -1.18
C ARG A 219 -5.03 -34.32 -0.04
N ALA A 220 -3.83 -34.28 0.54
CA ALA A 220 -3.37 -33.21 1.40
C ALA A 220 -1.96 -32.77 0.98
N GLY A 221 -1.63 -31.51 1.27
CA GLY A 221 -0.35 -30.93 0.93
C GLY A 221 0.09 -29.84 1.87
N VAL A 222 1.38 -29.54 1.80
CA VAL A 222 2.01 -28.38 2.43
C VAL A 222 2.90 -27.69 1.42
N ASN A 223 2.84 -26.35 1.40
CA ASN A 223 3.69 -25.51 0.55
C ASN A 223 4.42 -24.49 1.42
N LEU A 224 5.72 -24.41 1.26
CA LEU A 224 6.58 -23.38 1.82
C LEU A 224 6.92 -22.41 0.69
N LEU A 225 6.62 -21.15 0.89
CA LEU A 225 6.85 -20.08 -0.07
C LEU A 225 7.76 -19.04 0.58
N TRP A 226 8.83 -18.69 -0.09
CA TRP A 226 9.66 -17.56 0.30
C TRP A 226 9.95 -16.70 -0.92
N SER A 227 9.83 -15.39 -0.75
CA SER A 227 10.21 -14.43 -1.76
C SER A 227 10.89 -13.22 -1.15
N LYS A 228 11.93 -12.76 -1.84
CA LYS A 228 12.63 -11.52 -1.52
C LYS A 228 12.63 -10.62 -2.75
N THR A 229 11.99 -9.47 -2.64
CA THR A 229 12.08 -8.43 -3.66
C THR A 229 13.24 -7.51 -3.32
N ILE A 230 14.11 -7.29 -4.29
CA ILE A 230 15.18 -6.31 -4.27
C ILE A 230 14.89 -5.25 -5.34
N ASN A 231 15.51 -4.09 -5.22
CA ASN A 231 15.32 -2.97 -6.14
C ASN A 231 13.86 -2.51 -6.24
N ASN A 232 13.07 -2.67 -5.15
CA ASN A 232 11.69 -2.19 -5.17
C ASN A 232 11.65 -0.66 -5.21
N TYR A 233 10.58 -0.12 -5.75
CA TYR A 233 10.41 1.32 -5.92
C TYR A 233 10.30 2.04 -4.57
N VAL A 234 11.04 3.14 -4.44
CA VAL A 234 10.98 4.09 -3.32
C VAL A 234 11.10 5.49 -3.88
N TYR A 235 10.24 6.39 -3.40
CA TYR A 235 10.40 7.82 -3.66
C TYR A 235 11.01 8.53 -2.45
N TYR A 236 12.02 9.35 -2.70
CA TYR A 236 12.62 10.25 -1.72
C TYR A 236 12.43 11.70 -2.14
N ASP A 237 12.12 12.57 -1.17
CA ASP A 237 12.21 14.01 -1.39
C ASP A 237 13.65 14.47 -1.18
N ARG A 238 14.36 14.71 -2.28
CA ARG A 238 15.77 15.09 -2.29
C ARG A 238 16.03 16.52 -1.92
N ASN A 239 15.00 17.35 -1.85
CA ASN A 239 15.14 18.76 -1.50
C ASN A 239 15.02 19.04 0.00
N ILE A 240 14.79 18.05 0.85
CA ILE A 240 14.87 18.21 2.31
C ILE A 240 16.34 18.38 2.72
N VAL A 241 16.62 19.31 3.66
CA VAL A 241 17.97 19.50 4.24
C VAL A 241 18.52 18.17 4.80
N ASP A 242 19.85 17.98 4.71
CA ASP A 242 20.45 16.69 5.03
C ASP A 242 20.45 16.35 6.52
N GLN A 243 20.47 17.38 7.38
CA GLN A 243 20.48 17.24 8.83
C GLN A 243 19.31 17.98 9.45
N PRO A 244 18.70 17.46 10.52
CA PRO A 244 17.67 18.18 11.24
C PRO A 244 18.24 19.47 11.87
N TYR A 245 17.44 20.52 11.92
CA TYR A 245 17.80 21.76 12.61
C TYR A 245 17.85 21.61 14.13
N PHE A 246 17.04 20.72 14.68
CA PHE A 246 17.01 20.37 16.11
C PHE A 246 16.33 19.00 16.30
N THR A 247 16.40 18.49 17.51
CA THR A 247 15.75 17.24 17.89
C THR A 247 14.78 17.44 19.06
N LEU A 248 13.74 16.61 19.11
CA LEU A 248 12.75 16.57 20.19
C LEU A 248 13.28 15.69 21.33
N SER A 249 13.79 16.32 22.40
CA SER A 249 14.43 15.61 23.52
C SER A 249 13.47 14.70 24.28
N ASN A 250 12.17 15.01 24.28
CA ASN A 250 11.13 14.23 24.95
C ASN A 250 10.57 13.08 24.08
N GLU A 251 11.03 12.94 22.82
CA GLU A 251 10.58 11.93 21.87
C GLU A 251 11.73 11.09 21.29
N GLY A 252 12.71 10.74 22.13
CA GLY A 252 13.83 9.90 21.71
C GLY A 252 14.80 10.59 20.74
N ASN A 253 14.88 11.92 20.78
CA ASN A 253 15.69 12.78 19.92
C ASN A 253 15.26 12.73 18.44
N ARG A 254 13.96 12.62 18.16
CA ARG A 254 13.41 12.73 16.82
C ARG A 254 13.84 14.03 16.16
N GLY A 255 14.30 13.98 14.90
CA GLY A 255 14.75 15.13 14.12
C GLY A 255 13.61 15.99 13.59
N VAL A 256 13.82 17.30 13.55
CA VAL A 256 12.93 18.27 12.92
C VAL A 256 13.70 19.05 11.86
N PHE A 257 13.21 19.01 10.61
CA PHE A 257 13.91 19.48 9.43
C PHE A 257 13.53 20.92 9.03
N VAL A 258 12.89 21.67 9.93
CA VAL A 258 12.63 23.11 9.80
C VAL A 258 13.19 23.84 11.02
N PRO A 259 13.63 25.11 10.90
CA PRO A 259 14.14 25.87 12.04
C PRO A 259 13.06 26.08 13.11
N ALA A 260 13.39 25.88 14.40
CA ALA A 260 12.45 26.01 15.50
C ALA A 260 11.76 27.38 15.56
N ASN A 261 12.49 28.47 15.28
CA ASN A 261 11.95 29.84 15.26
C ASN A 261 10.92 30.10 14.13
N THR A 262 10.76 29.19 13.18
CA THR A 262 9.73 29.25 12.12
C THR A 262 8.44 28.51 12.49
N ILE A 263 8.45 27.76 13.60
CA ILE A 263 7.29 27.01 14.06
C ILE A 263 6.46 27.92 14.99
N PRO A 264 5.22 28.28 14.61
CA PRO A 264 4.36 29.09 15.47
C PRO A 264 3.88 28.30 16.71
N ALA A 265 3.32 29.01 17.70
CA ALA A 265 2.86 28.41 18.94
C ALA A 265 1.84 27.27 18.77
N ASN A 266 1.07 27.26 17.67
CA ASN A 266 0.15 26.16 17.37
C ASN A 266 0.82 24.89 16.84
N GLY A 267 2.15 24.90 16.63
CA GLY A 267 2.94 23.75 16.19
C GLY A 267 2.90 23.44 14.68
N SER A 268 2.28 24.28 13.85
CA SER A 268 2.27 24.04 12.40
C SER A 268 3.65 24.33 11.78
N THR A 269 4.22 23.36 11.10
CA THR A 269 5.48 23.53 10.38
C THR A 269 5.25 24.07 8.97
N ASP A 270 6.20 24.86 8.48
CA ASP A 270 6.29 25.28 7.08
C ASP A 270 7.42 24.47 6.41
N TRP A 271 7.05 23.43 5.68
CA TRP A 271 7.98 22.53 5.01
C TRP A 271 8.92 23.24 4.02
N THR A 272 8.55 24.43 3.53
CA THR A 272 9.40 25.20 2.61
C THR A 272 10.67 25.74 3.29
N LYS A 273 10.67 25.84 4.63
CA LYS A 273 11.83 26.30 5.43
C LYS A 273 12.89 25.21 5.63
N GLY A 274 12.56 23.96 5.30
CA GLY A 274 13.46 22.82 5.38
C GLY A 274 14.07 22.40 4.04
N ARG A 275 14.18 23.33 3.06
CA ARG A 275 14.64 23.01 1.72
C ARG A 275 16.10 23.40 1.49
N LYS A 276 16.84 22.53 0.73
CA LYS A 276 18.20 22.82 0.23
C LYS A 276 18.15 23.95 -0.82
N ALA A 277 17.19 23.83 -1.76
CA ALA A 277 16.92 24.82 -2.80
C ALA A 277 15.51 25.40 -2.58
N THR A 278 15.44 26.69 -2.27
CA THR A 278 14.20 27.37 -1.86
C THR A 278 13.33 27.81 -3.03
N ASP A 279 13.86 27.81 -4.24
CA ASP A 279 13.17 28.11 -5.50
C ASP A 279 12.60 26.88 -6.21
N VAL A 280 12.77 25.71 -5.60
CA VAL A 280 12.19 24.42 -6.05
C VAL A 280 11.36 23.87 -4.91
N GLY A 281 10.25 23.23 -5.23
CA GLY A 281 9.42 22.51 -4.27
C GLY A 281 10.03 21.19 -3.85
N ARG A 282 9.19 20.19 -3.70
CA ARG A 282 9.64 18.81 -3.48
C ARG A 282 10.31 18.29 -4.75
N VAL A 283 11.38 17.54 -4.59
CA VAL A 283 12.04 16.82 -5.69
C VAL A 283 11.95 15.34 -5.37
N LEU A 284 10.98 14.68 -5.97
CA LEU A 284 10.62 13.29 -5.72
C LEU A 284 11.39 12.40 -6.68
N GLU A 285 12.51 11.85 -6.21
CA GLU A 285 13.34 10.94 -6.97
C GLU A 285 12.94 9.49 -6.72
N LEU A 286 12.62 8.77 -7.80
CA LEU A 286 12.37 7.33 -7.78
C LEU A 286 13.70 6.57 -7.75
N GLU A 287 13.89 5.77 -6.73
CA GLU A 287 15.03 4.89 -6.55
C GLU A 287 14.64 3.42 -6.47
N SER A 288 15.65 2.57 -6.62
CA SER A 288 15.55 1.12 -6.56
C SER A 288 16.12 0.55 -5.25
N SER A 289 15.90 1.28 -4.13
CA SER A 289 16.43 0.90 -2.80
C SER A 289 15.40 0.18 -1.92
N GLY A 290 14.19 -0.05 -2.43
CA GLY A 290 13.13 -0.74 -1.72
C GLY A 290 13.38 -2.24 -1.56
N GLN A 291 12.86 -2.80 -0.47
CA GLN A 291 12.96 -4.21 -0.14
C GLN A 291 11.60 -4.73 0.31
N LEU A 292 11.31 -6.01 -0.02
CA LEU A 292 10.17 -6.75 0.52
C LEU A 292 10.59 -8.20 0.73
N ASP A 293 10.36 -8.71 1.94
CA ASP A 293 10.54 -10.11 2.30
C ASP A 293 9.18 -10.72 2.64
N GLN A 294 8.88 -11.87 2.06
CA GLN A 294 7.66 -12.60 2.34
C GLN A 294 7.97 -14.08 2.59
N MET A 295 7.41 -14.62 3.65
CA MET A 295 7.42 -16.05 3.94
C MET A 295 6.00 -16.53 4.21
N ALA A 296 5.58 -17.60 3.54
CA ALA A 296 4.27 -18.19 3.75
C ALA A 296 4.35 -19.71 3.83
N VAL A 297 3.51 -20.28 4.70
CA VAL A 297 3.25 -21.71 4.79
C VAL A 297 1.79 -21.93 4.48
N VAL A 298 1.51 -22.80 3.52
CA VAL A 298 0.14 -23.15 3.10
C VAL A 298 -0.09 -24.62 3.36
N PHE A 299 -1.09 -24.93 4.18
CA PHE A 299 -1.62 -26.28 4.34
C PHE A 299 -2.91 -26.39 3.55
N ASP A 300 -3.02 -27.39 2.69
CA ASP A 300 -4.21 -27.59 1.89
C ASP A 300 -4.63 -29.06 1.88
N ALA A 301 -5.95 -29.28 1.81
CA ALA A 301 -6.52 -30.60 1.61
C ALA A 301 -7.73 -30.52 0.69
N SER A 302 -7.93 -31.57 -0.11
CA SER A 302 -9.07 -31.67 -1.00
C SER A 302 -9.63 -33.10 -1.01
N MET A 303 -10.96 -33.19 -1.06
CA MET A 303 -11.70 -34.45 -1.10
C MET A 303 -12.81 -34.36 -2.15
N ARG A 304 -12.92 -35.38 -2.99
CA ARG A 304 -14.06 -35.56 -3.89
C ARG A 304 -15.19 -36.29 -3.16
N LEU A 305 -16.41 -35.76 -3.31
CA LEU A 305 -17.63 -36.28 -2.69
C LEU A 305 -18.58 -36.76 -3.80
N GLY A 306 -18.80 -38.07 -3.85
CA GLY A 306 -19.62 -38.65 -4.92
C GLY A 306 -19.02 -38.42 -6.32
N THR A 307 -19.86 -38.07 -7.28
CA THR A 307 -19.49 -37.86 -8.69
C THR A 307 -19.03 -36.44 -9.00
N ASP A 308 -19.64 -35.45 -8.37
CA ASP A 308 -19.49 -34.01 -8.69
C ASP A 308 -19.38 -33.09 -7.45
N GLY A 309 -19.49 -33.67 -6.25
CA GLY A 309 -19.25 -32.95 -5.02
C GLY A 309 -17.75 -32.86 -4.67
N TYR A 310 -17.41 -31.86 -3.88
CA TYR A 310 -16.05 -31.67 -3.38
C TYR A 310 -16.02 -30.95 -2.02
N PHE A 311 -14.92 -31.11 -1.33
CA PHE A 311 -14.54 -30.33 -0.16
C PHE A 311 -13.08 -29.93 -0.28
N THR A 312 -12.76 -28.66 -0.08
CA THR A 312 -11.39 -28.15 -0.05
C THR A 312 -11.20 -27.24 1.17
N VAL A 313 -10.06 -27.33 1.78
CA VAL A 313 -9.62 -26.43 2.84
C VAL A 313 -8.20 -25.98 2.54
N SER A 314 -7.93 -24.70 2.75
CA SER A 314 -6.59 -24.12 2.65
C SER A 314 -6.39 -23.15 3.80
N TYR A 315 -5.33 -23.34 4.55
CA TYR A 315 -4.88 -22.42 5.59
C TYR A 315 -3.50 -21.88 5.24
N THR A 316 -3.36 -20.56 5.23
CA THR A 316 -2.11 -19.87 4.98
C THR A 316 -1.68 -19.09 6.21
N ARG A 317 -0.46 -19.31 6.66
CA ARG A 317 0.25 -18.41 7.57
C ARG A 317 1.26 -17.62 6.76
N ASN A 318 1.20 -16.28 6.86
CA ASN A 318 2.02 -15.36 6.07
C ASN A 318 2.69 -14.32 6.95
N ASP A 319 3.96 -14.00 6.66
CA ASP A 319 4.70 -12.85 7.20
C ASP A 319 5.30 -12.07 6.03
N THR A 320 4.92 -10.81 5.90
CA THR A 320 5.40 -9.91 4.85
C THR A 320 5.92 -8.63 5.49
N LYS A 321 7.17 -8.32 5.21
CA LYS A 321 7.85 -7.11 5.69
C LYS A 321 8.40 -6.34 4.52
N ASP A 322 8.34 -5.02 4.60
CA ASP A 322 8.92 -4.13 3.60
C ASP A 322 9.40 -2.82 4.22
N ASN A 323 10.08 -2.03 3.42
CA ASN A 323 10.48 -0.68 3.78
C ASN A 323 9.78 0.41 2.94
N THR A 324 8.86 0.03 2.05
CA THR A 324 8.23 0.96 1.11
C THR A 324 6.72 0.85 1.03
N SER A 325 6.12 -0.34 1.13
CA SER A 325 4.70 -0.60 0.86
C SER A 325 4.19 0.12 -0.40
N PHE A 326 5.02 0.10 -1.45
CA PHE A 326 4.71 0.76 -2.71
C PHE A 326 3.48 0.09 -3.35
N ASP A 327 2.41 0.87 -3.60
CA ASP A 327 1.16 0.33 -4.10
C ASP A 327 0.79 0.81 -5.51
N CYS A 328 1.14 2.06 -5.85
CA CYS A 328 0.81 2.64 -7.16
C CYS A 328 1.77 3.80 -7.53
N CYS A 329 1.68 4.20 -8.54
CA CYS A 329 2.06 4.92 -9.75
C CYS A 329 2.19 6.45 -9.60
N VAL A 330 1.94 7.05 -8.44
CA VAL A 330 2.04 8.49 -8.22
C VAL A 330 3.14 8.81 -7.20
N ALA A 331 4.15 9.56 -7.64
CA ALA A 331 5.28 9.96 -6.80
C ALA A 331 4.84 10.60 -5.47
N ASN A 332 3.86 11.50 -5.54
CA ASN A 332 3.39 12.26 -4.37
C ASN A 332 2.85 11.33 -3.27
N THR A 333 1.89 10.46 -3.59
CA THR A 333 1.26 9.58 -2.60
C THR A 333 2.20 8.50 -2.08
N SER A 334 3.19 8.09 -2.86
CA SER A 334 4.20 7.11 -2.45
C SER A 334 5.13 7.60 -1.33
N THR A 335 5.12 8.91 -1.03
CA THR A 335 5.85 9.49 0.10
C THR A 335 5.02 9.62 1.38
N PHE A 336 3.71 9.31 1.35
CA PHE A 336 2.80 9.49 2.50
C PHE A 336 2.85 8.35 3.52
N ARG A 337 3.77 7.42 3.34
CA ARG A 337 3.94 6.31 4.28
C ARG A 337 4.38 6.80 5.66
N ALA A 338 3.90 6.12 6.71
CA ALA A 338 4.25 6.41 8.08
C ALA A 338 5.77 6.34 8.34
N VAL A 339 6.34 7.35 8.97
CA VAL A 339 7.75 7.52 9.25
C VAL A 339 7.99 7.81 10.74
N ALA A 340 9.10 7.31 11.25
CA ALA A 340 9.46 7.49 12.66
C ALA A 340 10.19 8.83 12.89
N ASP A 341 11.12 9.17 12.02
CA ASP A 341 12.05 10.29 12.18
C ASP A 341 12.34 10.95 10.82
N ASP A 342 13.48 10.64 10.21
CA ASP A 342 13.84 11.15 8.89
C ASP A 342 12.90 10.56 7.82
N PRO A 343 12.20 11.39 7.03
CA PRO A 343 11.32 10.90 5.97
C PRO A 343 12.06 10.09 4.88
N ARG A 344 13.41 10.18 4.84
CA ARG A 344 14.27 9.37 3.96
C ARG A 344 14.67 8.03 4.57
N ASP A 345 14.59 7.88 5.90
CA ASP A 345 14.84 6.58 6.54
C ASP A 345 13.69 5.61 6.25
N ARG A 346 14.07 4.44 5.74
CA ARG A 346 13.15 3.39 5.32
C ARG A 346 13.39 2.11 6.11
N THR A 347 13.00 2.17 7.37
CA THR A 347 13.06 1.00 8.25
C THR A 347 12.14 -0.11 7.75
N VAL A 348 12.66 -1.34 7.72
CA VAL A 348 11.87 -2.53 7.40
C VAL A 348 10.93 -2.83 8.56
N ALA A 349 9.64 -2.90 8.28
CA ALA A 349 8.58 -3.24 9.23
C ALA A 349 7.51 -4.10 8.55
N SER A 350 6.47 -4.50 9.27
CA SER A 350 5.32 -5.20 8.65
C SER A 350 4.77 -4.37 7.50
N SER A 351 4.51 -5.02 6.36
CA SER A 351 3.96 -4.38 5.16
C SER A 351 2.51 -3.93 5.38
N ASP A 352 2.08 -2.87 4.66
CA ASP A 352 0.67 -2.48 4.59
C ASP A 352 -0.17 -3.59 3.94
N PHE A 353 0.45 -4.47 3.14
CA PHE A 353 -0.18 -5.62 2.49
C PHE A 353 -0.17 -6.90 3.35
N GLN A 354 0.36 -6.83 4.57
CA GLN A 354 0.41 -7.98 5.48
C GLN A 354 -0.98 -8.41 5.92
N PHE A 355 -1.25 -9.70 5.76
CA PHE A 355 -2.25 -10.45 6.52
C PHE A 355 -1.56 -11.66 7.14
N SER A 356 -1.84 -11.97 8.41
CA SER A 356 -1.13 -13.04 9.11
C SER A 356 -1.68 -14.41 8.78
N ASP A 357 -2.99 -14.53 8.70
CA ASP A 357 -3.70 -15.79 8.58
C ASP A 357 -4.81 -15.71 7.56
N LYS A 358 -4.93 -16.72 6.70
CA LYS A 358 -6.04 -16.84 5.76
C LYS A 358 -6.55 -18.28 5.76
N LEU A 359 -7.85 -18.45 6.01
CA LEU A 359 -8.53 -19.73 5.93
C LEU A 359 -9.59 -19.66 4.84
N VAL A 360 -9.49 -20.57 3.88
CA VAL A 360 -10.49 -20.73 2.82
C VAL A 360 -11.03 -22.15 2.89
N VAL A 361 -12.34 -22.28 3.01
CA VAL A 361 -13.02 -23.57 2.91
C VAL A 361 -14.05 -23.47 1.81
N SER A 362 -14.00 -24.38 0.85
CA SER A 362 -14.98 -24.44 -0.25
C SER A 362 -15.54 -25.87 -0.35
N ALA A 363 -16.85 -25.97 -0.44
CA ALA A 363 -17.52 -27.25 -0.54
C ALA A 363 -18.69 -27.19 -1.51
N ALA A 364 -18.92 -28.30 -2.19
CA ALA A 364 -20.17 -28.54 -2.92
C ALA A 364 -20.67 -29.96 -2.63
N SER A 365 -21.94 -30.12 -2.34
CA SER A 365 -22.56 -31.43 -2.18
C SER A 365 -22.57 -32.18 -3.51
N PRO A 366 -22.64 -33.52 -3.51
CA PRO A 366 -23.08 -34.24 -4.70
C PRO A 366 -24.47 -33.75 -5.15
N THR A 367 -24.70 -33.77 -6.45
CA THR A 367 -26.01 -33.46 -7.01
C THR A 367 -27.00 -34.57 -6.69
N VAL A 368 -28.09 -34.23 -6.00
CA VAL A 368 -29.17 -35.14 -5.64
C VAL A 368 -30.48 -34.61 -6.22
N LYS A 369 -31.09 -35.40 -7.10
CA LYS A 369 -32.34 -35.01 -7.79
C LYS A 369 -32.24 -33.62 -8.47
N GLY A 370 -31.07 -33.29 -9.02
CA GLY A 370 -30.77 -32.02 -9.65
C GLY A 370 -30.49 -30.85 -8.71
N PHE A 371 -30.49 -31.05 -7.39
CA PHE A 371 -30.09 -30.04 -6.41
C PHE A 371 -28.63 -30.21 -6.02
N GLN A 372 -27.90 -29.11 -5.94
CA GLN A 372 -26.56 -29.03 -5.37
C GLN A 372 -26.45 -27.82 -4.44
N LEU A 373 -25.86 -28.05 -3.27
CA LEU A 373 -25.55 -27.00 -2.30
C LEU A 373 -24.04 -26.71 -2.33
N GLY A 374 -23.68 -25.45 -2.52
CA GLY A 374 -22.31 -24.96 -2.44
C GLY A 374 -22.13 -24.02 -1.24
N ALA A 375 -20.93 -24.00 -0.68
CA ALA A 375 -20.53 -23.10 0.38
C ALA A 375 -19.09 -22.64 0.21
N VAL A 376 -18.81 -21.36 0.46
CA VAL A 376 -17.45 -20.81 0.51
C VAL A 376 -17.30 -20.01 1.78
N PHE A 377 -16.40 -20.42 2.65
CA PHE A 377 -15.97 -19.67 3.83
C PHE A 377 -14.62 -19.01 3.56
N ASN A 378 -14.52 -17.72 3.78
CA ASN A 378 -13.27 -16.95 3.73
C ASN A 378 -13.04 -16.31 5.08
N GLY A 379 -11.90 -16.62 5.72
CA GLY A 379 -11.45 -15.97 6.93
C GLY A 379 -10.08 -15.34 6.71
N VAL A 380 -9.88 -14.12 7.20
CA VAL A 380 -8.62 -13.38 7.05
C VAL A 380 -8.19 -12.86 8.42
N GLY A 381 -6.96 -13.17 8.83
CA GLY A 381 -6.29 -12.56 9.98
C GLY A 381 -6.05 -11.08 9.71
N GLY A 382 -6.23 -10.23 10.71
CA GLY A 382 -6.33 -8.81 10.58
C GLY A 382 -5.19 -8.17 9.79
N THR A 383 -5.53 -7.14 9.09
CA THR A 383 -4.58 -6.23 8.46
C THR A 383 -3.83 -5.43 9.52
N ARG A 384 -2.81 -4.70 9.11
CA ARG A 384 -1.97 -3.91 10.01
C ARG A 384 -2.44 -2.46 10.10
N TYR A 385 -2.07 -1.76 11.18
CA TYR A 385 -2.26 -0.33 11.35
C TYR A 385 -1.14 0.27 12.20
N SER A 386 -0.95 1.59 12.06
CA SER A 386 0.07 2.36 12.77
C SER A 386 -0.57 3.34 13.76
N PHE A 387 0.15 3.68 14.84
CA PHE A 387 -0.17 4.85 15.64
C PHE A 387 0.47 6.08 15.05
N LEU A 388 -0.36 7.08 14.73
CA LEU A 388 0.07 8.35 14.15
C LEU A 388 -0.22 9.52 15.10
N VAL A 389 0.40 10.64 14.78
CA VAL A 389 0.06 11.93 15.36
C VAL A 389 -0.99 12.59 14.46
N GLY A 390 -2.12 12.92 15.05
CA GLY A 390 -3.21 13.68 14.42
C GLY A 390 -3.02 15.19 14.56
N GLY A 391 -4.05 15.92 14.14
CA GLY A 391 -4.05 17.39 14.16
C GLY A 391 -3.68 18.00 12.81
N ASN A 392 -3.43 17.16 11.80
CA ASN A 392 -3.11 17.57 10.44
C ASN A 392 -1.90 18.52 10.37
N LYS A 393 -0.84 18.15 11.07
CA LYS A 393 0.42 18.88 11.19
C LYS A 393 1.58 17.90 11.14
N SER A 394 2.66 18.25 10.45
CA SER A 394 3.89 17.47 10.45
C SER A 394 4.74 17.77 11.68
N ILE A 395 5.25 16.74 12.35
CA ILE A 395 6.18 16.85 13.47
C ILE A 395 7.58 17.14 12.95
N ASN A 396 8.03 16.37 11.97
CA ASN A 396 9.40 16.43 11.46
C ASN A 396 9.62 17.60 10.49
N GLY A 397 8.55 18.30 10.04
CA GLY A 397 8.62 19.41 9.11
C GLY A 397 8.80 18.97 7.66
N ASP A 398 8.49 17.73 7.32
CA ASP A 398 8.32 17.31 5.95
C ASP A 398 7.00 17.86 5.36
N PHE A 399 6.71 17.57 4.12
CA PHE A 399 5.47 18.01 3.48
C PHE A 399 4.23 17.28 4.02
N VAL A 400 4.38 16.06 4.55
CA VAL A 400 3.26 15.16 4.83
C VAL A 400 2.72 15.38 6.24
N LEU A 401 1.45 15.77 6.35
CA LEU A 401 0.81 16.16 7.62
C LEU A 401 0.20 14.99 8.41
N THR A 402 0.27 13.75 7.90
CA THR A 402 -0.50 12.61 8.43
C THR A 402 0.31 11.31 8.44
N ASN A 403 1.64 11.41 8.41
CA ASN A 403 2.52 10.24 8.34
C ASN A 403 3.44 10.07 9.54
N ASP A 404 3.45 11.01 10.48
CA ASP A 404 4.32 10.93 11.64
C ASP A 404 3.85 9.86 12.62
N LEU A 405 4.69 8.85 12.88
CA LEU A 405 4.42 7.83 13.88
C LEU A 405 4.41 8.46 15.29
N ALA A 406 3.46 8.08 16.11
CA ALA A 406 3.32 8.60 17.47
C ALA A 406 4.44 8.08 18.40
N PHE A 407 5.03 8.96 19.21
CA PHE A 407 5.81 8.56 20.37
C PHE A 407 4.85 8.16 21.49
N VAL A 408 4.98 6.95 22.02
CA VAL A 408 4.11 6.46 23.10
C VAL A 408 4.74 6.80 24.44
N PHE A 409 4.29 7.90 25.04
CA PHE A 409 4.82 8.37 26.32
C PHE A 409 4.58 7.35 27.45
N ASP A 410 5.55 7.21 28.36
CA ASP A 410 5.41 6.35 29.53
C ASP A 410 4.42 6.97 30.54
N PRO A 411 3.27 6.34 30.82
CA PRO A 411 2.29 6.86 31.74
C PRO A 411 2.73 6.85 33.20
N ASN A 412 3.85 6.21 33.51
CA ASN A 412 4.42 6.17 34.87
C ASN A 412 5.60 7.14 35.06
N ASN A 413 6.09 7.77 34.00
CA ASN A 413 7.18 8.74 34.08
C ASN A 413 6.63 10.12 34.47
N SER A 414 7.00 10.61 35.64
CA SER A 414 6.57 11.91 36.19
C SER A 414 7.01 13.12 35.36
N ALA A 415 8.04 12.98 34.51
CA ALA A 415 8.47 14.03 33.59
C ALA A 415 7.51 14.25 32.40
N VAL A 416 6.64 13.27 32.11
CA VAL A 416 5.60 13.39 31.08
C VAL A 416 4.42 14.22 31.64
N PRO A 417 3.85 15.16 30.88
CA PRO A 417 2.69 15.94 31.32
C PRO A 417 1.56 15.05 31.83
N GLU A 418 0.93 15.45 32.91
CA GLU A 418 -0.11 14.66 33.62
C GLU A 418 -1.29 14.33 32.68
N THR A 419 -1.69 15.27 31.83
CA THR A 419 -2.76 15.09 30.85
C THR A 419 -2.46 13.95 29.87
N VAL A 420 -1.22 13.83 29.41
CA VAL A 420 -0.77 12.76 28.52
C VAL A 420 -0.72 11.43 29.27
N ARG A 421 -0.15 11.42 30.47
CA ARG A 421 -0.08 10.21 31.32
C ARG A 421 -1.48 9.64 31.60
N ASN A 422 -2.39 10.49 32.03
CA ASN A 422 -3.77 10.11 32.36
C ASN A 422 -4.52 9.69 31.09
N GLY A 423 -4.27 10.31 29.95
CA GLY A 423 -4.83 9.92 28.66
C GLY A 423 -4.41 8.51 28.25
N ILE A 424 -3.11 8.18 28.32
CA ILE A 424 -2.60 6.82 28.00
C ILE A 424 -3.16 5.79 28.99
N LYS A 425 -3.17 6.08 30.32
CA LYS A 425 -3.80 5.19 31.32
C LYS A 425 -5.28 4.96 31.02
N GLY A 426 -6.00 6.03 30.68
CA GLY A 426 -7.41 5.95 30.33
C GLY A 426 -7.68 5.06 29.13
N LEU A 427 -6.81 5.06 28.09
CA LEU A 427 -6.94 4.13 26.97
C LEU A 427 -6.68 2.67 27.40
N LEU A 428 -5.68 2.42 28.22
CA LEU A 428 -5.35 1.08 28.70
C LEU A 428 -6.46 0.48 29.58
N GLU A 429 -7.14 1.30 30.37
CA GLU A 429 -8.21 0.90 31.29
C GLU A 429 -9.58 0.84 30.62
N ASN A 430 -9.79 1.54 29.51
CA ASN A 430 -11.08 1.64 28.84
C ASN A 430 -11.52 0.29 28.23
N PRO A 431 -12.69 -0.26 28.63
CA PRO A 431 -13.17 -1.55 28.08
C PRO A 431 -13.56 -1.48 26.60
N ASP A 432 -13.86 -0.28 26.07
CA ASP A 432 -14.21 -0.10 24.65
C ASP A 432 -13.00 -0.09 23.72
N VAL A 433 -11.78 0.12 24.26
CA VAL A 433 -10.55 0.02 23.49
C VAL A 433 -10.20 -1.44 23.27
N THR A 434 -9.89 -1.80 22.01
CA THR A 434 -9.58 -3.18 21.66
C THR A 434 -8.28 -3.66 22.30
N GLN A 435 -8.19 -4.95 22.60
CA GLN A 435 -6.98 -5.53 23.20
C GLN A 435 -5.75 -5.31 22.32
N SER A 436 -5.90 -5.41 21.00
CA SER A 436 -4.80 -5.15 20.05
C SER A 436 -4.21 -3.74 20.18
N VAL A 437 -5.04 -2.72 20.45
CA VAL A 437 -4.57 -1.35 20.67
C VAL A 437 -3.83 -1.25 22.01
N LYS A 438 -4.35 -1.87 23.07
CA LYS A 438 -3.70 -1.92 24.39
C LYS A 438 -2.34 -2.60 24.33
N ASP A 439 -2.25 -3.72 23.63
CA ASP A 439 -1.00 -4.47 23.43
C ASP A 439 0.02 -3.63 22.64
N TYR A 440 -0.44 -2.91 21.62
CA TYR A 440 0.43 -2.06 20.82
C TYR A 440 0.91 -0.83 21.60
N ILE A 441 0.05 -0.19 22.43
CA ILE A 441 0.47 0.86 23.38
C ILE A 441 1.55 0.31 24.30
N THR A 442 1.28 -0.83 24.99
CA THR A 442 2.18 -1.43 25.97
C THR A 442 3.55 -1.77 25.38
N LYS A 443 3.57 -2.36 24.18
CA LYS A 443 4.82 -2.68 23.45
C LYS A 443 5.62 -1.43 23.06
N SER A 444 4.96 -0.29 22.91
CA SER A 444 5.56 0.94 22.36
C SER A 444 5.89 1.99 23.42
N VAL A 445 5.61 1.76 24.70
CA VAL A 445 5.90 2.70 25.79
C VAL A 445 7.36 3.14 25.77
N GLY A 446 7.60 4.45 25.82
CA GLY A 446 8.92 5.08 25.87
C GLY A 446 9.64 5.15 24.51
N LYS A 447 8.98 4.87 23.40
CA LYS A 447 9.56 4.93 22.05
C LYS A 447 8.55 5.34 20.98
N VAL A 448 9.04 5.69 19.81
CA VAL A 448 8.20 5.87 18.63
C VAL A 448 7.55 4.53 18.26
N ALA A 449 6.25 4.53 17.99
CA ALA A 449 5.52 3.34 17.59
C ALA A 449 6.09 2.76 16.28
N GLU A 450 6.18 1.44 16.22
CA GLU A 450 6.64 0.76 15.01
C GLU A 450 5.59 0.88 13.89
N ARG A 451 6.00 1.16 12.66
CA ARG A 451 5.08 1.13 11.51
C ARG A 451 4.37 -0.22 11.44
N ASN A 452 3.03 -0.19 11.32
CA ASN A 452 2.20 -1.40 11.23
C ASN A 452 2.34 -2.36 12.42
N GLY A 453 2.63 -1.81 13.62
CA GLY A 453 2.75 -2.58 14.85
C GLY A 453 1.43 -3.11 15.41
N GLY A 454 0.30 -2.49 15.03
CA GLY A 454 -1.04 -2.91 15.42
C GLY A 454 -1.62 -3.98 14.47
N VAL A 455 -2.54 -4.79 14.99
CA VAL A 455 -3.19 -5.90 14.26
C VAL A 455 -4.70 -5.76 14.36
N ASN A 456 -5.39 -5.65 13.24
CA ASN A 456 -6.85 -5.65 13.20
C ASN A 456 -7.43 -7.04 13.53
N PRO A 457 -8.66 -7.11 14.04
CA PRO A 457 -9.30 -8.38 14.34
C PRO A 457 -9.46 -9.28 13.10
N PHE A 458 -9.46 -10.58 13.34
CA PHE A 458 -9.83 -11.57 12.32
C PHE A 458 -11.28 -11.39 11.88
N TYR A 459 -11.53 -11.40 10.58
CA TYR A 459 -12.87 -11.37 10.03
C TYR A 459 -13.13 -12.54 9.08
N TYR A 460 -14.40 -12.86 8.85
CA TYR A 460 -14.79 -13.94 7.96
C TYR A 460 -16.10 -13.68 7.25
N THR A 461 -16.30 -14.31 6.10
CA THR A 461 -17.55 -14.36 5.35
C THR A 461 -17.91 -15.80 5.02
N LEU A 462 -19.19 -16.07 4.89
CA LEU A 462 -19.72 -17.34 4.41
C LEU A 462 -20.71 -17.04 3.27
N ASP A 463 -20.39 -17.55 2.08
CA ASP A 463 -21.26 -17.48 0.92
C ASP A 463 -21.89 -18.86 0.68
N LEU A 464 -23.19 -18.88 0.41
CA LEU A 464 -23.95 -20.10 0.13
C LEU A 464 -24.55 -20.02 -1.27
N ARG A 465 -24.55 -21.14 -1.97
CA ARG A 465 -25.14 -21.31 -3.29
C ARG A 465 -26.03 -22.53 -3.32
N LEU A 466 -27.27 -22.36 -3.78
CA LEU A 466 -28.17 -23.46 -4.11
C LEU A 466 -28.42 -23.47 -5.60
N THR A 467 -28.23 -24.60 -6.25
CA THR A 467 -28.56 -24.79 -7.65
C THR A 467 -29.58 -25.91 -7.84
N LYS A 468 -30.41 -25.77 -8.89
CA LYS A 468 -31.35 -26.78 -9.33
C LYS A 468 -31.34 -26.87 -10.84
N ASP A 469 -30.95 -28.04 -11.38
CA ASP A 469 -31.05 -28.33 -12.80
C ASP A 469 -32.25 -29.23 -13.09
N ILE A 470 -33.03 -28.86 -14.12
CA ILE A 470 -34.17 -29.59 -14.63
C ILE A 470 -33.92 -29.89 -16.10
N THR A 471 -33.90 -31.18 -16.44
CA THR A 471 -33.88 -31.59 -17.84
C THR A 471 -35.29 -31.54 -18.41
N LEU A 472 -35.53 -30.72 -19.44
CA LEU A 472 -36.83 -30.52 -20.06
C LEU A 472 -37.06 -31.54 -21.15
N TYR A 473 -36.19 -31.58 -22.18
CA TYR A 473 -36.29 -32.49 -23.31
C TYR A 473 -34.93 -32.66 -23.97
N LYS A 474 -34.51 -33.89 -24.24
CA LYS A 474 -33.19 -34.21 -24.81
C LYS A 474 -32.05 -33.48 -24.10
N ASN A 475 -31.36 -32.57 -24.80
CA ASN A 475 -30.23 -31.78 -24.24
C ASN A 475 -30.68 -30.45 -23.59
N HIS A 476 -31.97 -30.12 -23.67
CA HIS A 476 -32.50 -28.88 -23.11
C HIS A 476 -32.58 -28.94 -21.59
N LYS A 477 -31.89 -28.07 -20.92
CA LYS A 477 -31.86 -27.99 -19.46
C LYS A 477 -32.17 -26.56 -18.99
N LEU A 478 -32.91 -26.49 -17.91
CA LEU A 478 -33.19 -25.25 -17.20
C LEU A 478 -32.52 -25.31 -15.84
N GLY A 479 -31.59 -24.41 -15.60
CA GLY A 479 -30.85 -24.30 -14.35
C GLY A 479 -31.29 -23.05 -13.55
N PHE A 480 -31.61 -23.24 -12.29
CA PHE A 480 -31.87 -22.19 -11.33
C PHE A 480 -30.70 -22.09 -10.36
N SER A 481 -30.32 -20.88 -9.96
CA SER A 481 -29.36 -20.64 -8.89
C SER A 481 -29.84 -19.57 -7.93
N ALA A 482 -29.55 -19.77 -6.65
CA ALA A 482 -29.71 -18.77 -5.61
C ALA A 482 -28.40 -18.68 -4.83
N ASP A 483 -27.75 -17.53 -4.91
CA ASP A 483 -26.50 -17.22 -4.21
C ASP A 483 -26.80 -16.26 -3.07
N CYS A 484 -26.43 -16.63 -1.85
CA CYS A 484 -26.47 -15.75 -0.68
C CYS A 484 -25.04 -15.39 -0.27
N PHE A 485 -24.60 -14.21 -0.61
CA PHE A 485 -23.28 -13.68 -0.21
C PHE A 485 -23.36 -13.16 1.21
N ASN A 486 -22.30 -13.43 1.97
CA ASN A 486 -22.16 -13.05 3.38
C ASN A 486 -23.37 -13.48 4.25
N PHE A 487 -23.70 -14.76 4.17
CA PHE A 487 -24.85 -15.37 4.88
C PHE A 487 -24.83 -15.10 6.38
N MET A 488 -23.64 -15.05 7.01
CA MET A 488 -23.51 -14.78 8.44
C MET A 488 -24.05 -13.39 8.80
N ASN A 489 -23.89 -12.39 7.91
CA ASN A 489 -24.41 -11.05 8.09
C ASN A 489 -25.94 -10.98 7.91
N LEU A 490 -26.53 -11.89 7.14
CA LEU A 490 -27.98 -12.04 7.06
C LEU A 490 -28.59 -12.50 8.40
N LEU A 491 -27.89 -13.38 9.11
CA LEU A 491 -28.34 -13.92 10.41
C LEU A 491 -28.08 -12.91 11.55
N ASP A 492 -26.93 -12.24 11.53
CA ASP A 492 -26.51 -11.29 12.55
C ASP A 492 -25.67 -10.18 11.90
N LYS A 493 -26.13 -8.94 11.96
CA LYS A 493 -25.49 -7.76 11.36
C LYS A 493 -24.07 -7.50 11.89
N THR A 494 -23.70 -8.08 13.04
CA THR A 494 -22.34 -7.98 13.62
C THR A 494 -21.38 -9.05 13.10
N LYS A 495 -21.87 -10.05 12.38
CA LYS A 495 -21.08 -11.13 11.78
C LYS A 495 -20.74 -10.82 10.32
N GLY A 496 -19.69 -11.43 9.82
CA GLY A 496 -19.26 -11.23 8.44
C GLY A 496 -18.83 -9.78 8.13
N VAL A 497 -18.34 -9.07 9.11
CA VAL A 497 -17.97 -7.66 9.01
C VAL A 497 -16.49 -7.49 9.37
N SER A 498 -15.76 -6.76 8.54
CA SER A 498 -14.36 -6.44 8.78
C SER A 498 -14.25 -5.22 9.68
N TYR A 499 -13.73 -5.40 10.88
CA TYR A 499 -13.39 -4.31 11.79
C TYR A 499 -11.95 -3.87 11.52
N ASN A 500 -11.79 -2.68 10.95
CA ASN A 500 -10.50 -2.12 10.62
C ASN A 500 -10.33 -0.76 11.30
N HIS A 501 -9.30 -0.63 12.13
CA HIS A 501 -8.98 0.65 12.77
C HIS A 501 -8.46 1.68 11.75
N GLY A 502 -7.94 1.24 10.58
CA GLY A 502 -7.09 2.10 9.77
C GLY A 502 -5.86 2.53 10.59
N ASN A 503 -5.18 3.57 10.17
CA ASN A 503 -4.20 4.20 11.05
C ASN A 503 -4.92 4.94 12.19
N VAL A 504 -4.40 4.81 13.40
CA VAL A 504 -5.00 5.35 14.62
C VAL A 504 -4.23 6.59 15.05
N ASN A 505 -4.88 7.74 15.05
CA ASN A 505 -4.30 8.92 15.70
C ASN A 505 -4.31 8.67 17.22
N LEU A 506 -3.13 8.38 17.78
CA LEU A 506 -2.97 8.17 19.23
C LEU A 506 -2.85 9.49 19.97
N LEU A 507 -2.15 10.43 19.35
CA LEU A 507 -1.87 11.76 19.88
C LEU A 507 -2.38 12.81 18.90
N THR A 508 -2.79 13.97 19.43
CA THR A 508 -3.01 15.18 18.62
C THR A 508 -2.06 16.26 19.10
N MET A 509 -1.26 16.81 18.19
CA MET A 509 -0.37 17.93 18.46
C MET A 509 -1.19 19.19 18.76
N THR A 510 -0.91 19.83 19.90
CA THR A 510 -1.62 21.04 20.34
C THR A 510 -0.80 22.30 20.15
N THR A 511 0.40 22.36 20.73
CA THR A 511 1.27 23.55 20.72
C THR A 511 2.73 23.15 20.56
N PHE A 512 3.56 24.13 20.23
CA PHE A 512 5.02 24.06 20.23
C PHE A 512 5.59 25.02 21.26
N ASP A 513 6.46 24.55 22.13
CA ASP A 513 7.18 25.38 23.11
C ASP A 513 8.55 25.77 22.55
N GLN A 514 8.73 27.06 22.28
CA GLN A 514 9.97 27.60 21.74
C GLN A 514 11.18 27.47 22.70
N ASN A 515 10.95 27.45 24.03
CA ASN A 515 12.03 27.39 25.00
C ASN A 515 12.60 25.96 25.09
N THR A 516 11.72 24.97 25.18
CA THR A 516 12.12 23.56 25.29
C THR A 516 12.31 22.92 23.92
N LYS A 517 11.84 23.55 22.84
CA LYS A 517 11.77 23.02 21.47
C LYS A 517 11.05 21.67 21.40
N ASN A 518 9.98 21.50 22.19
CA ASN A 518 9.17 20.31 22.22
C ASN A 518 7.72 20.61 21.84
N TYR A 519 7.05 19.63 21.26
CA TYR A 519 5.61 19.67 21.03
C TYR A 519 4.85 19.22 22.28
N ASN A 520 3.66 19.78 22.47
CA ASN A 520 2.69 19.33 23.45
C ASN A 520 1.55 18.57 22.75
N TYR A 521 1.02 17.58 23.43
CA TYR A 521 0.03 16.67 22.89
C TYR A 521 -1.17 16.49 23.80
N ASN A 522 -2.31 16.19 23.19
CA ASN A 522 -3.42 15.51 23.85
C ASN A 522 -3.47 14.06 23.36
N VAL A 523 -3.84 13.14 24.26
CA VAL A 523 -4.15 11.76 23.87
C VAL A 523 -5.58 11.71 23.33
N GLU A 524 -5.76 11.08 22.19
CA GLU A 524 -7.09 10.93 21.56
C GLU A 524 -7.95 9.94 22.36
N ALA A 525 -8.91 10.45 23.10
CA ALA A 525 -9.79 9.64 23.96
C ALA A 525 -10.60 8.57 23.20
N GLY A 526 -10.79 8.76 21.88
CA GLY A 526 -11.44 7.83 20.97
C GLY A 526 -10.50 6.82 20.31
N ALA A 527 -9.17 6.93 20.55
CA ALA A 527 -8.21 6.09 19.87
C ALA A 527 -8.47 4.59 20.15
N GLY A 528 -8.56 3.82 19.09
CA GLY A 528 -8.67 2.36 19.17
C GLY A 528 -9.96 1.80 19.77
N ARG A 529 -11.00 2.61 19.92
CA ARG A 529 -12.34 2.09 20.28
C ARG A 529 -12.84 1.15 19.20
N LYS A 530 -13.67 0.19 19.60
CA LYS A 530 -14.34 -0.71 18.64
C LYS A 530 -15.15 0.14 17.66
N LEU A 531 -14.86 -0.03 16.38
CA LEU A 531 -15.65 0.63 15.34
C LEU A 531 -17.05 -0.02 15.31
N SER A 532 -18.10 0.80 15.41
CA SER A 532 -19.49 0.35 15.29
C SER A 532 -19.87 0.04 13.84
N THR A 533 -19.11 0.59 12.89
CA THR A 533 -19.29 0.35 11.46
C THR A 533 -17.97 -0.20 10.91
N ALA A 534 -18.03 -1.45 10.53
CA ALA A 534 -16.91 -2.08 9.89
C ALA A 534 -17.08 -2.03 8.38
N GLY A 535 -15.96 -1.90 7.68
CA GLY A 535 -15.93 -2.17 6.25
C GLY A 535 -16.30 -3.63 6.01
N GLY A 536 -17.19 -3.87 5.09
CA GLY A 536 -17.65 -5.20 4.68
C GLY A 536 -18.88 -5.04 3.80
N ASN A 537 -19.04 -5.94 2.86
CA ASN A 537 -20.25 -5.95 2.05
C ASN A 537 -21.41 -6.50 2.88
N PRO A 538 -22.57 -5.82 2.97
CA PRO A 538 -23.76 -6.40 3.55
C PRO A 538 -24.14 -7.68 2.79
N TRP A 539 -24.96 -8.52 3.41
CA TRP A 539 -25.50 -9.70 2.73
C TRP A 539 -26.23 -9.30 1.44
N ARG A 540 -26.13 -10.17 0.45
CA ARG A 540 -26.76 -9.98 -0.85
C ARG A 540 -27.28 -11.31 -1.36
N ILE A 541 -28.48 -11.33 -1.95
CA ILE A 541 -29.02 -12.49 -2.64
C ILE A 541 -29.02 -12.19 -4.15
N GLN A 542 -28.53 -13.15 -4.92
CA GLN A 542 -28.56 -13.14 -6.38
C GLN A 542 -29.33 -14.37 -6.85
N LEU A 543 -30.31 -14.18 -7.73
CA LEU A 543 -31.05 -15.25 -8.37
C LEU A 543 -30.60 -15.33 -9.83
N GLY A 544 -30.38 -16.55 -10.33
CA GLY A 544 -29.98 -16.81 -11.69
C GLY A 544 -30.88 -17.84 -12.37
N LEU A 545 -31.14 -17.62 -13.66
CA LEU A 545 -31.82 -18.55 -14.56
C LEU A 545 -30.91 -18.80 -15.77
N ARG A 546 -30.67 -20.07 -16.06
CA ARG A 546 -29.84 -20.50 -17.19
C ARG A 546 -30.61 -21.52 -18.03
N TYR A 547 -30.67 -21.31 -19.31
CA TYR A 547 -31.15 -22.27 -20.29
C TYR A 547 -29.98 -22.78 -21.12
N SER A 548 -29.89 -24.10 -21.30
CA SER A 548 -28.88 -24.76 -22.08
C SER A 548 -29.56 -25.71 -23.08
N PHE A 549 -29.07 -25.78 -24.31
CA PHE A 549 -29.63 -26.59 -25.41
C PHE A 549 -28.52 -27.26 -26.20
#